data_72c1e4ef3ce198f00fb9371bb2e63781
#
_entry.id   72c1e4ef3ce198f00fb9371bb2e63781
#
_cell.length_a   1.000
_cell.length_b   1.000
_cell.length_c   1.000
_cell.angle_alpha   90.00
_cell.angle_beta   90.00
_cell.angle_gamma   90.00
#
_symmetry.space_group_name_H-M   'P 1'
#
loop_
_entity.id
_entity.type
_entity.pdbx_description
1 polymer ?
#
loop_
_entity_poly.entity_id
_entity_poly.type
_entity_poly.pdbx_seq_one_letter_code
_entity_poly.pdbx_strand_id
1 'polypeptide(L)'
;MSETSPPPIDVKSAVRSFMAHSEGALATYVEACLHCGQCAEACHFYVASGDPRHTPAYKLFPIAKAWRHQKFPLSWLGFAPAITEADLRDWEELLFDSCTMCGRCTMVCPMGIDIAAIVGVARQGFVKAGLGPADLLAAADASRDHGSPLGVTAEKLAERLDWIADEFDTKIHLDRSPAEVLLTVSSIELMKYPDSVAAMAKLLNHAGVDWTLSSTGYEATNFGYLAGKPDIAKLMVARVNEAARAVGASIVIVPECGHAYGVLRWSAANMLGHALPYEVLHITEYLARLKREGKFRFSPMAESITFHDPCQIARRGGATNDARELLDGFATDFREMTPAGNDGWCCGGGGGVQAIGRAAPLRHKVFRIKMDQVEQTGAATMVSSCSNCRLTMDESKAHWKWDGGLASLVDLLARHLIEDKAA
;
A
#
# COMPACT_ATOMS: atom_id res chain seq x y z
N MET A 1 11.79 -27.16 -26.39
CA MET A 1 11.86 -25.85 -25.73
C MET A 1 13.21 -25.82 -25.04
N SER A 2 14.16 -25.03 -25.53
CA SER A 2 15.50 -24.91 -24.94
C SER A 2 15.36 -24.24 -23.58
N GLU A 3 15.72 -24.92 -22.51
CA GLU A 3 15.91 -24.33 -21.19
C GLU A 3 17.04 -23.31 -21.31
N THR A 4 16.66 -22.05 -21.51
CA THR A 4 17.60 -20.94 -21.36
C THR A 4 17.97 -20.88 -19.88
N SER A 5 19.22 -21.11 -19.55
CA SER A 5 19.74 -20.94 -18.21
C SER A 5 19.33 -19.57 -17.67
N PRO A 6 18.86 -19.48 -16.41
CA PRO A 6 18.48 -18.18 -15.84
C PRO A 6 19.68 -17.22 -15.92
N PRO A 7 19.43 -15.92 -16.12
CA PRO A 7 20.51 -14.94 -16.22
C PRO A 7 21.40 -14.96 -14.96
N PRO A 8 22.71 -14.67 -15.11
CA PRO A 8 23.65 -14.66 -13.99
C PRO A 8 23.25 -13.56 -12.98
N ILE A 9 23.35 -13.87 -11.70
CA ILE A 9 23.05 -12.95 -10.61
C ILE A 9 24.29 -12.11 -10.28
N ASP A 10 24.17 -10.79 -10.29
CA ASP A 10 25.24 -9.88 -9.87
C ASP A 10 25.24 -9.68 -8.34
N VAL A 11 25.82 -10.66 -7.63
CA VAL A 11 25.97 -10.63 -6.17
C VAL A 11 26.73 -9.38 -5.70
N LYS A 12 27.73 -8.90 -6.47
CA LYS A 12 28.50 -7.72 -6.08
C LYS A 12 27.65 -6.44 -6.10
N SER A 13 26.76 -6.32 -7.07
CA SER A 13 25.82 -5.19 -7.13
C SER A 13 24.80 -5.23 -6.00
N ALA A 14 24.30 -6.43 -5.62
CA ALA A 14 23.46 -6.57 -4.43
C ALA A 14 24.18 -6.07 -3.16
N VAL A 15 25.38 -6.59 -2.89
CA VAL A 15 26.16 -6.23 -1.71
C VAL A 15 26.50 -4.74 -1.68
N ARG A 16 26.92 -4.15 -2.81
CA ARG A 16 27.14 -2.69 -2.89
C ARG A 16 25.89 -1.90 -2.55
N SER A 17 24.72 -2.33 -3.04
CA SER A 17 23.45 -1.67 -2.73
C SER A 17 23.08 -1.79 -1.25
N PHE A 18 23.23 -2.97 -0.64
CA PHE A 18 22.99 -3.14 0.80
C PHE A 18 23.89 -2.23 1.63
N MET A 19 25.16 -2.14 1.28
CA MET A 19 26.13 -1.35 2.02
C MET A 19 25.95 0.15 1.84
N ALA A 20 25.53 0.61 0.65
CA ALA A 20 25.26 2.02 0.41
C ALA A 20 24.14 2.59 1.30
N HIS A 21 23.24 1.72 1.80
CA HIS A 21 22.14 2.08 2.69
C HIS A 21 22.37 1.63 4.14
N SER A 22 23.51 0.98 4.44
CA SER A 22 23.83 0.44 5.78
C SER A 22 24.50 1.45 6.70
N GLU A 23 24.11 2.74 6.61
CA GLU A 23 24.55 3.79 7.52
C GLU A 23 23.41 4.16 8.48
N GLY A 24 23.76 4.72 9.64
CA GLY A 24 22.80 5.19 10.63
C GLY A 24 21.86 4.12 11.16
N ALA A 25 20.56 4.33 11.01
CA ALA A 25 19.52 3.48 11.60
C ALA A 25 19.58 2.02 11.13
N LEU A 26 19.91 1.77 9.87
CA LEU A 26 19.93 0.40 9.32
C LEU A 26 21.07 -0.44 9.95
N ALA A 27 22.25 0.14 10.13
CA ALA A 27 23.36 -0.51 10.83
C ALA A 27 22.97 -0.85 12.28
N THR A 28 22.33 0.10 12.96
CA THR A 28 21.83 -0.10 14.33
C THR A 28 20.81 -1.25 14.37
N TYR A 29 19.87 -1.31 13.45
CA TYR A 29 18.86 -2.37 13.40
C TYR A 29 19.46 -3.76 13.22
N VAL A 30 20.48 -3.89 12.37
CA VAL A 30 21.17 -5.16 12.12
C VAL A 30 21.87 -5.67 13.39
N GLU A 31 22.50 -4.77 14.16
CA GLU A 31 23.22 -5.13 15.39
C GLU A 31 22.30 -5.27 16.62
N ALA A 32 21.15 -4.57 16.63
CA ALA A 32 20.21 -4.57 17.76
C ALA A 32 19.30 -5.79 17.82
N CYS A 33 19.24 -6.61 16.78
CA CYS A 33 18.34 -7.77 16.76
C CYS A 33 18.76 -8.86 17.76
N LEU A 34 17.98 -9.02 18.81
CA LEU A 34 18.22 -10.01 19.88
C LEU A 34 17.71 -11.43 19.53
N HIS A 35 17.13 -11.64 18.35
CA HIS A 35 16.52 -12.89 17.92
C HIS A 35 15.48 -13.47 18.92
N CYS A 36 14.76 -12.59 19.63
CA CYS A 36 13.78 -12.97 20.67
C CYS A 36 12.51 -13.65 20.13
N GLY A 37 12.24 -13.57 18.82
CA GLY A 37 11.09 -14.24 18.18
C GLY A 37 9.74 -13.50 18.26
N GLN A 38 9.57 -12.44 19.06
CA GLN A 38 8.28 -11.74 19.23
C GLN A 38 7.68 -11.25 17.90
N CYS A 39 8.51 -10.85 16.95
CA CYS A 39 8.05 -10.43 15.63
C CYS A 39 7.38 -11.55 14.83
N ALA A 40 7.64 -12.83 15.12
CA ALA A 40 7.01 -13.97 14.46
C ALA A 40 5.50 -13.99 14.73
N GLU A 41 5.09 -13.88 15.99
CA GLU A 41 3.68 -13.89 16.41
C GLU A 41 2.89 -12.69 15.86
N ALA A 42 3.58 -11.61 15.52
CA ALA A 42 3.00 -10.44 14.89
C ALA A 42 2.90 -10.55 13.35
N CYS A 43 3.54 -11.53 12.75
CA CYS A 43 3.58 -11.69 11.30
C CYS A 43 2.49 -12.64 10.81
N HIS A 44 1.55 -12.09 10.04
CA HIS A 44 0.47 -12.88 9.45
C HIS A 44 0.97 -14.00 8.52
N PHE A 45 2.11 -13.83 7.84
CA PHE A 45 2.70 -14.90 7.03
C PHE A 45 3.22 -16.05 7.88
N TYR A 46 3.91 -15.75 8.97
CA TYR A 46 4.36 -16.78 9.89
C TYR A 46 3.17 -17.50 10.57
N VAL A 47 2.22 -16.72 11.09
CA VAL A 47 1.04 -17.27 11.78
C VAL A 47 0.22 -18.17 10.85
N ALA A 48 0.04 -17.77 9.58
CA ALA A 48 -0.74 -18.53 8.61
C ALA A 48 -0.01 -19.78 8.08
N SER A 49 1.32 -19.75 7.98
CA SER A 49 2.08 -20.85 7.37
C SER A 49 2.70 -21.82 8.37
N GLY A 50 3.05 -21.36 9.57
CA GLY A 50 3.87 -22.08 10.53
C GLY A 50 5.34 -22.25 10.09
N ASP A 51 5.75 -21.68 8.96
CA ASP A 51 7.12 -21.78 8.44
C ASP A 51 8.04 -20.78 9.15
N PRO A 52 9.08 -21.25 9.88
CA PRO A 52 10.04 -20.37 10.54
C PRO A 52 10.71 -19.36 9.61
N ARG A 53 10.86 -19.66 8.31
CA ARG A 53 11.45 -18.76 7.32
C ARG A 53 10.62 -17.49 7.14
N HIS A 54 9.31 -17.53 7.38
CA HIS A 54 8.45 -16.36 7.32
C HIS A 54 8.58 -15.42 8.52
N THR A 55 9.34 -15.78 9.53
CA THR A 55 9.64 -14.91 10.67
C THR A 55 10.30 -13.61 10.20
N PRO A 56 9.83 -12.43 10.63
CA PRO A 56 10.39 -11.16 10.16
C PRO A 56 11.88 -11.00 10.40
N ALA A 57 12.44 -11.57 11.47
CA ALA A 57 13.88 -11.55 11.75
C ALA A 57 14.72 -12.15 10.60
N TYR A 58 14.22 -13.14 9.86
CA TYR A 58 14.91 -13.69 8.70
C TYR A 58 15.10 -12.67 7.56
N LYS A 59 14.24 -11.68 7.47
CA LYS A 59 14.31 -10.63 6.44
C LYS A 59 15.47 -9.64 6.66
N LEU A 60 16.12 -9.71 7.84
CA LEU A 60 17.35 -8.98 8.13
C LEU A 60 18.60 -9.63 7.49
N PHE A 61 18.57 -10.95 7.25
CA PHE A 61 19.74 -11.72 6.91
C PHE A 61 20.53 -11.23 5.69
N PRO A 62 19.91 -10.80 4.58
CA PRO A 62 20.69 -10.31 3.43
C PRO A 62 21.61 -9.17 3.82
N ILE A 63 21.09 -8.18 4.51
CA ILE A 63 21.85 -6.99 4.93
C ILE A 63 22.79 -7.34 6.08
N ALA A 64 22.33 -8.13 7.06
CA ALA A 64 23.14 -8.55 8.20
C ALA A 64 24.36 -9.37 7.75
N LYS A 65 24.18 -10.28 6.78
CA LYS A 65 25.30 -11.10 6.25
C LYS A 65 26.30 -10.24 5.49
N ALA A 66 25.83 -9.29 4.66
CA ALA A 66 26.69 -8.34 3.96
C ALA A 66 27.48 -7.46 4.95
N TRP A 67 26.78 -6.91 5.94
CA TRP A 67 27.36 -6.05 6.98
C TRP A 67 28.43 -6.79 7.77
N ARG A 68 28.14 -7.97 8.31
CA ARG A 68 29.10 -8.78 9.07
C ARG A 68 30.32 -9.14 8.25
N HIS A 69 30.13 -9.55 7.00
CA HIS A 69 31.25 -9.86 6.11
C HIS A 69 32.19 -8.65 5.90
N GLN A 70 31.66 -7.46 5.70
CA GLN A 70 32.46 -6.26 5.46
C GLN A 70 33.12 -5.68 6.73
N LYS A 71 32.48 -5.80 7.88
CA LYS A 71 32.96 -5.20 9.13
C LYS A 71 33.84 -6.14 9.95
N PHE A 72 33.77 -7.43 9.72
CA PHE A 72 34.61 -8.39 10.44
C PHE A 72 36.05 -8.39 9.91
N PRO A 73 37.07 -8.05 10.72
CA PRO A 73 38.43 -7.84 10.25
C PRO A 73 39.11 -9.07 9.69
N LEU A 74 38.60 -10.28 10.02
CA LEU A 74 39.14 -11.56 9.55
C LEU A 74 38.13 -12.29 8.64
N SER A 75 37.25 -11.58 7.97
CA SER A 75 36.23 -12.16 7.06
C SER A 75 36.85 -13.01 5.96
N TRP A 76 38.03 -12.61 5.46
CA TRP A 76 38.79 -13.35 4.45
C TRP A 76 39.29 -14.72 4.93
N LEU A 77 39.32 -15.00 6.23
CA LEU A 77 39.59 -16.32 6.80
C LEU A 77 38.35 -17.22 6.89
N GLY A 78 37.19 -16.79 6.37
CA GLY A 78 35.95 -17.56 6.35
C GLY A 78 35.09 -17.48 7.62
N PHE A 79 35.49 -16.70 8.65
CA PHE A 79 34.70 -16.54 9.88
C PHE A 79 33.44 -15.72 9.68
N ALA A 80 33.33 -14.91 8.61
CA ALA A 80 32.14 -14.22 8.20
C ALA A 80 31.94 -14.43 6.69
N PRO A 81 31.21 -15.46 6.26
CA PRO A 81 31.10 -15.84 4.85
C PRO A 81 30.39 -14.78 4.03
N ALA A 82 30.88 -14.58 2.80
CA ALA A 82 30.26 -13.68 1.83
C ALA A 82 28.87 -14.17 1.42
N ILE A 83 28.07 -13.27 0.88
CA ILE A 83 26.80 -13.63 0.21
C ILE A 83 27.12 -14.39 -1.08
N THR A 84 26.39 -15.45 -1.32
CA THR A 84 26.45 -16.26 -2.54
C THR A 84 25.21 -16.03 -3.41
N GLU A 85 25.26 -16.49 -4.65
CA GLU A 85 24.10 -16.51 -5.54
C GLU A 85 22.96 -17.37 -4.97
N ALA A 86 23.28 -18.51 -4.36
CA ALA A 86 22.31 -19.38 -3.71
C ALA A 86 21.56 -18.69 -2.55
N ASP A 87 22.29 -17.90 -1.75
CA ASP A 87 21.68 -17.09 -0.70
C ASP A 87 20.64 -16.10 -1.26
N LEU A 88 20.98 -15.39 -2.34
CA LEU A 88 20.08 -14.41 -2.94
C LEU A 88 18.84 -15.08 -3.53
N ARG A 89 18.99 -16.24 -4.18
CA ARG A 89 17.83 -16.99 -4.69
C ARG A 89 16.91 -17.47 -3.56
N ASP A 90 17.47 -17.98 -2.48
CA ASP A 90 16.70 -18.44 -1.32
C ASP A 90 15.94 -17.29 -0.62
N TRP A 91 16.52 -16.10 -0.58
CA TRP A 91 15.91 -14.96 0.10
C TRP A 91 14.94 -14.15 -0.77
N GLU A 92 14.89 -14.33 -2.07
CA GLU A 92 14.00 -13.57 -2.96
C GLU A 92 12.53 -13.71 -2.53
N GLU A 93 12.05 -14.96 -2.38
CA GLU A 93 10.68 -15.23 -1.95
C GLU A 93 10.37 -14.65 -0.57
N LEU A 94 11.34 -14.71 0.36
CA LEU A 94 11.16 -14.16 1.70
C LEU A 94 10.94 -12.65 1.71
N LEU A 95 11.57 -11.94 0.79
CA LEU A 95 11.52 -10.49 0.72
C LEU A 95 10.34 -9.98 -0.09
N PHE A 96 9.97 -10.67 -1.16
CA PHE A 96 8.92 -10.23 -2.06
C PHE A 96 7.58 -10.91 -1.78
N ASP A 97 7.53 -12.22 -1.61
CA ASP A 97 6.29 -12.98 -1.57
C ASP A 97 5.67 -13.04 -0.16
N SER A 98 6.51 -12.96 0.89
CA SER A 98 6.08 -13.09 2.29
C SER A 98 6.31 -11.82 3.13
N CYS A 99 6.29 -10.63 2.51
CA CYS A 99 6.35 -9.36 3.22
C CYS A 99 5.50 -8.28 2.57
N THR A 100 4.42 -7.88 3.24
CA THR A 100 3.57 -6.76 2.83
C THR A 100 4.06 -5.39 3.29
N MET A 101 5.20 -5.31 3.95
CA MET A 101 5.75 -4.08 4.53
C MET A 101 4.77 -3.39 5.52
N CYS A 102 3.90 -4.16 6.18
CA CYS A 102 2.83 -3.65 7.03
C CYS A 102 3.30 -3.04 8.37
N GLY A 103 4.52 -3.34 8.82
CA GLY A 103 5.12 -2.78 10.04
C GLY A 103 4.59 -3.35 11.36
N ARG A 104 3.71 -4.37 11.38
CA ARG A 104 3.20 -4.92 12.64
C ARG A 104 4.32 -5.56 13.49
N CYS A 105 5.30 -6.17 12.86
CA CYS A 105 6.49 -6.69 13.52
C CYS A 105 7.35 -5.59 14.19
N THR A 106 7.35 -4.37 13.66
CA THR A 106 8.03 -3.21 14.27
C THR A 106 7.35 -2.80 15.58
N MET A 107 6.00 -2.84 15.63
CA MET A 107 5.23 -2.45 16.82
C MET A 107 5.52 -3.32 18.04
N VAL A 108 5.77 -4.60 17.83
CA VAL A 108 6.05 -5.56 18.92
C VAL A 108 7.54 -5.73 19.19
N CYS A 109 8.40 -5.11 18.39
CA CYS A 109 9.84 -5.23 18.55
C CYS A 109 10.34 -4.39 19.75
N PRO A 110 10.92 -5.00 20.81
CA PRO A 110 11.41 -4.23 21.95
C PRO A 110 12.56 -3.27 21.59
N MET A 111 13.25 -3.53 20.46
CA MET A 111 14.31 -2.69 19.92
C MET A 111 13.85 -1.69 18.85
N GLY A 112 12.55 -1.65 18.54
CA GLY A 112 11.98 -0.74 17.56
C GLY A 112 12.48 -0.94 16.11
N ILE A 113 12.92 -2.15 15.75
CA ILE A 113 13.50 -2.43 14.43
C ILE A 113 12.42 -2.31 13.34
N ASP A 114 12.61 -1.40 12.39
CA ASP A 114 11.71 -1.28 11.23
C ASP A 114 12.08 -2.28 10.13
N ILE A 115 11.54 -3.49 10.27
CA ILE A 115 11.71 -4.57 9.27
C ILE A 115 11.19 -4.16 7.90
N ALA A 116 10.11 -3.36 7.83
CA ALA A 116 9.55 -2.93 6.55
C ALA A 116 10.52 -2.02 5.77
N ALA A 117 11.20 -1.11 6.46
CA ALA A 117 12.24 -0.27 5.85
C ALA A 117 13.43 -1.12 5.36
N ILE A 118 13.84 -2.10 6.17
CA ILE A 118 14.93 -3.02 5.80
C ILE A 118 14.58 -3.84 4.56
N VAL A 119 13.35 -4.35 4.47
CA VAL A 119 12.87 -5.07 3.28
C VAL A 119 12.90 -4.17 2.05
N GLY A 120 12.49 -2.90 2.17
CA GLY A 120 12.57 -1.94 1.06
C GLY A 120 13.99 -1.75 0.54
N VAL A 121 14.97 -1.61 1.43
CA VAL A 121 16.39 -1.52 1.05
C VAL A 121 16.91 -2.82 0.46
N ALA A 122 16.56 -3.97 1.05
CA ALA A 122 16.97 -5.27 0.54
C ALA A 122 16.46 -5.49 -0.88
N ARG A 123 15.18 -5.20 -1.18
CA ARG A 123 14.61 -5.31 -2.53
C ARG A 123 15.40 -4.51 -3.56
N GLN A 124 15.89 -3.32 -3.23
CA GLN A 124 16.73 -2.53 -4.15
C GLN A 124 18.00 -3.28 -4.54
N GLY A 125 18.65 -3.95 -3.59
CA GLY A 125 19.85 -4.75 -3.86
C GLY A 125 19.54 -5.99 -4.71
N PHE A 126 18.41 -6.63 -4.48
CA PHE A 126 17.96 -7.78 -5.28
C PHE A 126 17.71 -7.38 -6.74
N VAL A 127 17.02 -6.27 -6.96
CA VAL A 127 16.76 -5.76 -8.31
C VAL A 127 18.06 -5.39 -9.02
N LYS A 128 19.02 -4.79 -8.33
CA LYS A 128 20.36 -4.51 -8.89
C LYS A 128 21.16 -5.76 -9.19
N ALA A 129 20.85 -6.89 -8.54
CA ALA A 129 21.43 -8.19 -8.83
C ALA A 129 20.74 -8.92 -10.00
N GLY A 130 19.67 -8.38 -10.56
CA GLY A 130 18.87 -9.02 -11.60
C GLY A 130 17.78 -9.95 -11.06
N LEU A 131 17.41 -9.81 -9.78
CA LEU A 131 16.38 -10.61 -9.12
C LEU A 131 15.13 -9.78 -8.84
N GLY A 132 14.01 -10.47 -8.66
CA GLY A 132 12.71 -9.92 -8.30
C GLY A 132 11.57 -10.52 -9.12
N PRO A 133 10.34 -10.54 -8.59
CA PRO A 133 9.19 -11.12 -9.29
C PRO A 133 8.91 -10.38 -10.60
N ALA A 134 8.86 -11.13 -11.70
CA ALA A 134 8.69 -10.58 -13.04
C ALA A 134 7.44 -9.68 -13.15
N ASP A 135 6.32 -10.14 -12.57
CA ASP A 135 5.05 -9.40 -12.59
C ASP A 135 5.17 -8.04 -11.92
N LEU A 136 5.82 -7.99 -10.75
CA LEU A 136 6.02 -6.76 -9.99
C LEU A 136 7.00 -5.80 -10.69
N LEU A 137 8.05 -6.35 -11.30
CA LEU A 137 9.02 -5.57 -12.07
C LEU A 137 8.38 -4.98 -13.32
N ALA A 138 7.56 -5.76 -14.03
CA ALA A 138 6.82 -5.30 -15.21
C ALA A 138 5.83 -4.17 -14.86
N ALA A 139 5.12 -4.27 -13.74
CA ALA A 139 4.22 -3.20 -13.28
C ALA A 139 4.99 -1.90 -12.94
N ALA A 140 6.19 -2.02 -12.37
CA ALA A 140 7.05 -0.86 -12.13
C ALA A 140 7.55 -0.23 -13.44
N ASP A 141 7.96 -1.05 -14.43
CA ASP A 141 8.39 -0.56 -15.73
C ASP A 141 7.24 0.09 -16.50
N ALA A 142 6.03 -0.50 -16.48
CA ALA A 142 4.83 0.11 -17.05
C ALA A 142 4.51 1.48 -16.39
N SER A 143 4.69 1.59 -15.07
CA SER A 143 4.56 2.87 -14.37
C SER A 143 5.55 3.92 -14.87
N ARG A 144 6.79 3.53 -15.17
CA ARG A 144 7.78 4.44 -15.76
C ARG A 144 7.34 4.89 -17.16
N ASP A 145 6.94 3.95 -18.01
CA ASP A 145 6.76 4.17 -19.45
C ASP A 145 5.41 4.83 -19.76
N HIS A 146 4.37 4.51 -19.00
CA HIS A 146 3.00 4.95 -19.26
C HIS A 146 2.37 5.80 -18.13
N GLY A 147 3.07 5.99 -17.00
CA GLY A 147 2.51 6.66 -15.83
C GLY A 147 1.57 5.80 -14.98
N SER A 148 1.37 4.53 -15.34
CA SER A 148 0.43 3.61 -14.73
C SER A 148 0.95 2.18 -14.74
N PRO A 149 0.80 1.41 -13.65
CA PRO A 149 1.20 0.00 -13.61
C PRO A 149 0.37 -0.90 -14.53
N LEU A 150 -0.83 -0.46 -14.92
CA LEU A 150 -1.73 -1.15 -15.85
C LEU A 150 -1.70 -0.59 -17.27
N GLY A 151 -0.78 0.35 -17.56
CA GLY A 151 -0.65 0.96 -18.89
C GLY A 151 -1.83 1.86 -19.29
N VAL A 152 -2.50 2.48 -18.30
CA VAL A 152 -3.56 3.46 -18.56
C VAL A 152 -2.92 4.78 -18.98
N THR A 153 -3.02 5.11 -20.26
CA THR A 153 -2.52 6.40 -20.81
C THR A 153 -3.49 7.55 -20.51
N ALA A 154 -3.08 8.79 -20.76
CA ALA A 154 -3.93 9.98 -20.57
C ALA A 154 -5.25 9.88 -21.36
N GLU A 155 -5.21 9.39 -22.60
CA GLU A 155 -6.38 9.20 -23.44
C GLU A 155 -7.34 8.16 -22.86
N LYS A 156 -6.81 7.00 -22.46
CA LYS A 156 -7.60 5.94 -21.80
C LYS A 156 -8.17 6.37 -20.46
N LEU A 157 -7.42 7.23 -19.73
CA LEU A 157 -7.92 7.83 -18.50
C LEU A 157 -9.13 8.70 -18.78
N ALA A 158 -9.02 9.63 -19.75
CA ALA A 158 -10.12 10.53 -20.11
C ALA A 158 -11.37 9.73 -20.54
N GLU A 159 -11.22 8.79 -21.49
CA GLU A 159 -12.32 7.91 -21.93
C GLU A 159 -12.95 7.16 -20.75
N ARG A 160 -12.13 6.67 -19.82
CA ARG A 160 -12.63 5.92 -18.66
C ARG A 160 -13.36 6.81 -17.68
N LEU A 161 -12.87 8.02 -17.43
CA LEU A 161 -13.52 8.99 -16.56
C LEU A 161 -14.84 9.49 -17.15
N ASP A 162 -14.91 9.73 -18.45
CA ASP A 162 -16.14 10.10 -19.15
C ASP A 162 -17.19 8.98 -19.01
N TRP A 163 -16.80 7.72 -19.25
CA TRP A 163 -17.68 6.58 -19.04
C TRP A 163 -18.16 6.47 -17.59
N ILE A 164 -17.27 6.69 -16.59
CA ILE A 164 -17.66 6.67 -15.16
C ILE A 164 -18.63 7.81 -14.85
N ALA A 165 -18.39 9.01 -15.40
CA ALA A 165 -19.26 10.15 -15.20
C ALA A 165 -20.68 9.90 -15.73
N ASP A 166 -20.78 9.30 -16.90
CA ASP A 166 -22.06 8.96 -17.55
C ASP A 166 -22.78 7.80 -16.83
N GLU A 167 -22.06 6.70 -16.51
CA GLU A 167 -22.65 5.50 -15.89
C GLU A 167 -23.19 5.77 -14.47
N PHE A 168 -22.52 6.63 -13.71
CA PHE A 168 -22.87 6.90 -12.31
C PHE A 168 -23.52 8.28 -12.10
N ASP A 169 -23.89 8.98 -13.18
CA ASP A 169 -24.51 10.31 -13.15
C ASP A 169 -23.78 11.27 -12.18
N THR A 170 -22.47 11.42 -12.39
CA THR A 170 -21.66 12.28 -11.54
C THR A 170 -20.67 13.10 -12.36
N LYS A 171 -20.37 14.31 -11.91
CA LYS A 171 -19.41 15.17 -12.57
C LYS A 171 -17.98 14.85 -12.11
N ILE A 172 -17.10 14.54 -13.06
CA ILE A 172 -15.67 14.35 -12.81
C ILE A 172 -14.88 15.47 -13.49
N HIS A 173 -13.94 16.07 -12.76
CA HIS A 173 -13.12 17.17 -13.26
C HIS A 173 -11.74 16.63 -13.64
N LEU A 174 -11.33 16.80 -14.89
CA LEU A 174 -10.02 16.45 -15.41
C LEU A 174 -9.30 17.71 -15.89
N ASP A 175 -8.03 17.88 -15.49
CA ASP A 175 -7.13 18.98 -15.90
C ASP A 175 -7.71 20.40 -15.72
N ARG A 176 -8.62 20.57 -14.77
CA ARG A 176 -9.13 21.88 -14.42
C ARG A 176 -8.06 22.67 -13.66
N SER A 177 -7.80 23.91 -14.07
CA SER A 177 -6.83 24.79 -13.44
C SER A 177 -7.37 26.24 -13.42
N PRO A 178 -7.27 26.96 -12.28
CA PRO A 178 -6.76 26.47 -11.00
C PRO A 178 -7.74 25.52 -10.28
N ALA A 179 -7.22 24.73 -9.32
CA ALA A 179 -8.03 23.93 -8.43
C ALA A 179 -7.32 23.81 -7.06
N GLU A 180 -8.07 23.96 -5.98
CA GLU A 180 -7.54 23.88 -4.61
C GLU A 180 -7.06 22.47 -4.26
N VAL A 181 -7.76 21.45 -4.75
CA VAL A 181 -7.54 20.05 -4.44
C VAL A 181 -7.18 19.26 -5.71
N LEU A 182 -6.04 18.58 -5.68
CA LEU A 182 -5.73 17.52 -6.64
C LEU A 182 -6.16 16.18 -6.05
N LEU A 183 -7.18 15.55 -6.62
CA LEU A 183 -7.51 14.16 -6.33
C LEU A 183 -6.61 13.25 -7.18
N THR A 184 -5.98 12.27 -6.57
CA THR A 184 -5.33 11.18 -7.29
C THR A 184 -6.22 9.94 -7.28
N VAL A 185 -6.01 9.02 -8.21
CA VAL A 185 -6.68 7.72 -8.27
C VAL A 185 -5.68 6.63 -8.59
N SER A 186 -6.02 5.39 -8.32
CA SER A 186 -5.20 4.26 -8.76
C SER A 186 -5.79 3.60 -10.01
N SER A 187 -4.92 3.03 -10.85
CA SER A 187 -5.38 2.25 -12.00
C SER A 187 -6.30 1.09 -11.61
N ILE A 188 -6.14 0.54 -10.39
CA ILE A 188 -7.03 -0.51 -9.86
C ILE A 188 -8.44 0.04 -9.63
N GLU A 189 -8.57 1.24 -9.05
CA GLU A 189 -9.88 1.89 -8.86
C GLU A 189 -10.53 2.20 -10.19
N LEU A 190 -9.78 2.79 -11.12
CA LEU A 190 -10.29 3.10 -12.46
C LEU A 190 -10.82 1.87 -13.19
N MET A 191 -10.10 0.76 -13.12
CA MET A 191 -10.42 -0.42 -13.94
C MET A 191 -11.35 -1.42 -13.24
N LYS A 192 -11.26 -1.56 -11.91
CA LYS A 192 -11.98 -2.59 -11.16
C LYS A 192 -13.04 -2.06 -10.20
N TYR A 193 -12.89 -0.82 -9.74
CA TYR A 193 -13.80 -0.18 -8.78
C TYR A 193 -14.22 1.22 -9.25
N PRO A 194 -14.82 1.33 -10.45
CA PRO A 194 -15.25 2.63 -10.99
C PRO A 194 -16.31 3.31 -10.13
N ASP A 195 -17.14 2.54 -9.45
CA ASP A 195 -18.11 2.98 -8.44
C ASP A 195 -17.44 3.78 -7.32
N SER A 196 -16.25 3.37 -6.86
CA SER A 196 -15.51 4.11 -5.83
C SER A 196 -14.95 5.44 -6.35
N VAL A 197 -14.54 5.51 -7.63
CA VAL A 197 -14.13 6.77 -8.26
C VAL A 197 -15.33 7.73 -8.34
N ALA A 198 -16.48 7.24 -8.78
CA ALA A 198 -17.73 7.99 -8.84
C ALA A 198 -18.18 8.45 -7.43
N ALA A 199 -18.07 7.59 -6.43
CA ALA A 199 -18.41 7.90 -5.04
C ALA A 199 -17.56 9.04 -4.48
N MET A 200 -16.24 9.02 -4.71
CA MET A 200 -15.35 10.11 -4.32
C MET A 200 -15.75 11.41 -5.00
N ALA A 201 -15.98 11.39 -6.31
CA ALA A 201 -16.42 12.56 -7.08
C ALA A 201 -17.76 13.11 -6.54
N LYS A 202 -18.75 12.25 -6.30
CA LYS A 202 -20.05 12.63 -5.73
C LYS A 202 -19.92 13.31 -4.37
N LEU A 203 -19.11 12.76 -3.47
CA LEU A 203 -18.88 13.33 -2.14
C LEU A 203 -18.19 14.69 -2.22
N LEU A 204 -17.15 14.83 -3.04
CA LEU A 204 -16.44 16.09 -3.21
C LEU A 204 -17.30 17.17 -3.87
N ASN A 205 -18.10 16.81 -4.88
CA ASN A 205 -19.04 17.72 -5.54
C ASN A 205 -20.14 18.18 -4.56
N HIS A 206 -20.70 17.27 -3.78
CA HIS A 206 -21.73 17.61 -2.77
C HIS A 206 -21.19 18.57 -1.72
N ALA A 207 -19.95 18.38 -1.28
CA ALA A 207 -19.31 19.28 -0.31
C ALA A 207 -18.91 20.63 -0.89
N GLY A 208 -19.03 20.84 -2.21
CA GLY A 208 -18.64 22.06 -2.91
C GLY A 208 -17.12 22.27 -2.98
N VAL A 209 -16.34 21.18 -2.99
CA VAL A 209 -14.88 21.23 -3.07
C VAL A 209 -14.45 21.65 -4.48
N ASP A 210 -13.46 22.53 -4.56
CA ASP A 210 -12.78 22.91 -5.81
C ASP A 210 -11.67 21.90 -6.08
N TRP A 211 -11.97 20.86 -6.88
CA TRP A 211 -11.08 19.74 -7.11
C TRP A 211 -10.91 19.38 -8.60
N THR A 212 -9.84 18.68 -8.90
CA THR A 212 -9.58 18.10 -10.23
C THR A 212 -8.72 16.84 -10.12
N LEU A 213 -8.79 15.98 -11.15
CA LEU A 213 -7.78 14.99 -11.49
C LEU A 213 -6.78 15.59 -12.47
N SER A 214 -5.60 14.99 -12.64
CA SER A 214 -4.65 15.35 -13.67
C SER A 214 -4.40 14.18 -14.62
N SER A 215 -4.45 14.42 -15.93
CA SER A 215 -4.15 13.41 -16.95
C SER A 215 -2.68 12.94 -16.92
N THR A 216 -1.78 13.75 -16.38
CA THR A 216 -0.33 13.46 -16.34
C THR A 216 0.16 12.96 -14.99
N GLY A 217 -0.58 13.19 -13.89
CA GLY A 217 -0.17 12.87 -12.53
C GLY A 217 -1.27 12.23 -11.68
N TYR A 218 -2.20 11.51 -12.27
CA TYR A 218 -3.33 10.90 -11.58
C TYR A 218 -2.95 9.68 -10.72
N GLU A 219 -1.96 8.89 -11.17
CA GLU A 219 -1.62 7.61 -10.53
C GLU A 219 -0.81 7.82 -9.25
N ALA A 220 -1.44 7.49 -8.13
CA ALA A 220 -0.80 7.59 -6.84
C ALA A 220 0.00 6.34 -6.46
N THR A 221 -0.34 5.16 -7.01
CA THR A 221 0.31 3.90 -6.63
C THR A 221 1.75 3.87 -7.14
N ASN A 222 2.68 3.61 -6.23
CA ASN A 222 4.11 3.67 -6.54
C ASN A 222 4.72 2.27 -6.62
N PHE A 223 4.61 1.63 -7.78
CA PHE A 223 5.20 0.30 -8.02
C PHE A 223 6.73 0.34 -8.02
N GLY A 224 7.36 1.47 -8.36
CA GLY A 224 8.81 1.64 -8.21
C GLY A 224 9.27 1.44 -6.76
N TYR A 225 8.54 2.02 -5.81
CA TYR A 225 8.81 1.83 -4.38
C TYR A 225 8.60 0.36 -3.95
N LEU A 226 7.52 -0.27 -4.38
CA LEU A 226 7.18 -1.65 -4.02
C LEU A 226 8.16 -2.66 -4.60
N ALA A 227 8.62 -2.43 -5.83
CA ALA A 227 9.57 -3.29 -6.54
C ALA A 227 11.03 -3.10 -6.12
N GLY A 228 11.38 -2.02 -5.41
CA GLY A 228 12.77 -1.69 -5.10
C GLY A 228 13.50 -0.99 -6.25
N LYS A 229 12.79 -0.24 -7.10
CA LYS A 229 13.32 0.62 -8.17
C LYS A 229 13.22 2.10 -7.78
N PRO A 230 14.20 2.65 -7.03
CA PRO A 230 14.12 4.00 -6.46
C PRO A 230 13.97 5.10 -7.49
N ASP A 231 14.54 4.94 -8.69
CA ASP A 231 14.44 5.93 -9.77
C ASP A 231 13.00 6.04 -10.28
N ILE A 232 12.32 4.90 -10.44
CA ILE A 232 10.91 4.87 -10.82
C ILE A 232 10.05 5.41 -9.66
N ALA A 233 10.39 5.06 -8.41
CA ALA A 233 9.69 5.59 -7.25
C ALA A 233 9.72 7.11 -7.20
N LYS A 234 10.90 7.71 -7.42
CA LYS A 234 11.08 9.17 -7.50
C LYS A 234 10.31 9.78 -8.67
N LEU A 235 10.35 9.13 -9.84
CA LEU A 235 9.62 9.61 -11.04
C LEU A 235 8.12 9.69 -10.80
N MET A 236 7.52 8.66 -10.18
CA MET A 236 6.08 8.66 -9.89
C MET A 236 5.69 9.77 -8.91
N VAL A 237 6.49 9.98 -7.87
CA VAL A 237 6.29 11.10 -6.93
C VAL A 237 6.43 12.45 -7.64
N ALA A 238 7.41 12.60 -8.55
CA ALA A 238 7.63 13.84 -9.30
C ALA A 238 6.41 14.18 -10.18
N ARG A 239 5.81 13.19 -10.86
CA ARG A 239 4.61 13.40 -11.69
C ARG A 239 3.44 13.97 -10.89
N VAL A 240 3.16 13.39 -9.71
CA VAL A 240 2.10 13.91 -8.82
C VAL A 240 2.43 15.32 -8.33
N ASN A 241 3.70 15.56 -7.95
CA ASN A 241 4.14 16.89 -7.51
C ASN A 241 4.04 17.95 -8.61
N GLU A 242 4.41 17.61 -9.84
CA GLU A 242 4.29 18.49 -11.00
C GLU A 242 2.83 18.81 -11.33
N ALA A 243 1.95 17.79 -11.30
CA ALA A 243 0.52 17.96 -11.50
C ALA A 243 -0.10 18.88 -10.43
N ALA A 244 0.22 18.67 -9.15
CA ALA A 244 -0.26 19.50 -8.05
C ALA A 244 0.17 20.97 -8.21
N ARG A 245 1.42 21.21 -8.62
CA ARG A 245 1.94 22.55 -8.87
C ARG A 245 1.30 23.19 -10.09
N ALA A 246 1.05 22.43 -11.15
CA ALA A 246 0.44 22.93 -12.39
C ALA A 246 -0.98 23.45 -12.18
N VAL A 247 -1.75 22.82 -11.31
CA VAL A 247 -3.12 23.25 -10.98
C VAL A 247 -3.18 24.21 -9.79
N GLY A 248 -2.04 24.47 -9.12
CA GLY A 248 -1.98 25.32 -7.94
C GLY A 248 -2.59 24.71 -6.67
N ALA A 249 -2.63 23.38 -6.59
CA ALA A 249 -3.26 22.70 -5.47
C ALA A 249 -2.55 22.95 -4.14
N SER A 250 -3.31 23.26 -3.11
CA SER A 250 -2.86 23.33 -1.72
C SER A 250 -3.02 21.99 -0.97
N ILE A 251 -3.83 21.08 -1.52
CA ILE A 251 -4.11 19.75 -0.98
C ILE A 251 -4.01 18.71 -2.10
N VAL A 252 -3.33 17.61 -1.81
CA VAL A 252 -3.33 16.39 -2.64
C VAL A 252 -4.05 15.29 -1.88
N ILE A 253 -5.15 14.80 -2.43
CA ILE A 253 -5.91 13.70 -1.85
C ILE A 253 -5.42 12.39 -2.47
N VAL A 254 -5.00 11.48 -1.61
CA VAL A 254 -4.72 10.09 -1.98
C VAL A 254 -6.02 9.28 -1.84
N PRO A 255 -6.42 8.51 -2.88
CA PRO A 255 -7.64 7.73 -2.85
C PRO A 255 -7.54 6.56 -1.86
N GLU A 256 -8.43 5.59 -1.96
CA GLU A 256 -8.37 4.37 -1.13
C GLU A 256 -7.12 3.50 -1.44
N CYS A 257 -5.93 4.09 -1.30
CA CYS A 257 -4.65 3.41 -1.53
C CYS A 257 -3.61 3.71 -0.43
N GLY A 258 -3.43 2.75 0.48
CA GLY A 258 -2.55 2.97 1.63
C GLY A 258 -1.06 3.13 1.27
N HIS A 259 -0.52 2.38 0.29
CA HIS A 259 0.89 2.53 -0.08
C HIS A 259 1.16 3.87 -0.76
N ALA A 260 0.26 4.32 -1.62
CA ALA A 260 0.33 5.64 -2.22
C ALA A 260 0.38 6.73 -1.13
N TYR A 261 -0.52 6.63 -0.14
CA TYR A 261 -0.57 7.55 0.98
C TYR A 261 0.76 7.58 1.75
N GLY A 262 1.29 6.41 2.13
CA GLY A 262 2.56 6.33 2.84
C GLY A 262 3.74 6.92 2.06
N VAL A 263 3.81 6.67 0.76
CA VAL A 263 4.87 7.21 -0.10
C VAL A 263 4.76 8.71 -0.26
N LEU A 264 3.59 9.23 -0.62
CA LEU A 264 3.40 10.67 -0.86
C LEU A 264 3.53 11.48 0.42
N ARG A 265 2.94 11.02 1.53
CA ARG A 265 2.95 11.78 2.78
C ARG A 265 4.31 11.76 3.49
N TRP A 266 4.99 10.62 3.54
CA TRP A 266 6.16 10.42 4.40
C TRP A 266 7.48 10.32 3.65
N SER A 267 7.46 9.92 2.38
CA SER A 267 8.70 9.67 1.63
C SER A 267 8.95 10.68 0.51
N ALA A 268 7.91 11.34 -0.01
CA ALA A 268 8.01 12.17 -1.21
C ALA A 268 8.99 13.33 -1.06
N ALA A 269 8.96 14.06 0.06
CA ALA A 269 9.87 15.18 0.29
C ALA A 269 11.34 14.75 0.27
N ASN A 270 11.65 13.59 0.86
CA ASN A 270 13.01 13.03 0.84
C ASN A 270 13.41 12.57 -0.57
N MET A 271 12.49 11.97 -1.33
CA MET A 271 12.75 11.53 -2.71
C MET A 271 13.02 12.72 -3.64
N LEU A 272 12.27 13.81 -3.47
CA LEU A 272 12.42 15.03 -4.28
C LEU A 272 13.59 15.91 -3.82
N GLY A 273 13.97 15.84 -2.54
CA GLY A 273 15.01 16.67 -1.95
C GLY A 273 14.53 18.06 -1.51
N HIS A 274 13.21 18.27 -1.42
CA HIS A 274 12.58 19.51 -0.95
C HIS A 274 11.22 19.25 -0.31
N ALA A 275 10.74 20.18 0.52
CA ALA A 275 9.41 20.13 1.12
C ALA A 275 8.31 20.20 0.03
N LEU A 276 7.20 19.52 0.29
CA LEU A 276 6.01 19.61 -0.57
C LEU A 276 5.30 20.94 -0.31
N PRO A 277 4.84 21.66 -1.36
CA PRO A 277 4.13 22.94 -1.20
C PRO A 277 2.62 22.75 -0.89
N TYR A 278 2.17 21.54 -0.64
CA TYR A 278 0.79 21.16 -0.39
C TYR A 278 0.70 20.13 0.76
N GLU A 279 -0.48 20.04 1.36
CA GLU A 279 -0.81 18.98 2.32
C GLU A 279 -1.17 17.69 1.59
N VAL A 280 -0.71 16.53 2.08
CA VAL A 280 -1.11 15.21 1.56
C VAL A 280 -2.06 14.57 2.56
N LEU A 281 -3.29 14.27 2.13
CA LEU A 281 -4.31 13.62 2.94
C LEU A 281 -4.81 12.35 2.28
N HIS A 282 -5.12 11.34 3.08
CA HIS A 282 -5.94 10.24 2.61
C HIS A 282 -7.39 10.69 2.45
N ILE A 283 -8.13 10.08 1.53
CA ILE A 283 -9.53 10.46 1.29
C ILE A 283 -10.37 10.39 2.58
N THR A 284 -10.14 9.43 3.47
CA THR A 284 -10.86 9.33 4.75
C THR A 284 -10.56 10.50 5.68
N GLU A 285 -9.31 10.98 5.75
CA GLU A 285 -8.95 12.16 6.55
C GLU A 285 -9.67 13.41 6.02
N TYR A 286 -9.69 13.56 4.70
CA TYR A 286 -10.32 14.72 4.07
C TYR A 286 -11.84 14.70 4.23
N LEU A 287 -12.49 13.57 4.00
CA LEU A 287 -13.94 13.43 4.23
C LEU A 287 -14.33 13.61 5.69
N ALA A 288 -13.53 13.12 6.64
CA ALA A 288 -13.75 13.36 8.06
C ALA A 288 -13.63 14.86 8.40
N ARG A 289 -12.65 15.58 7.82
CA ARG A 289 -12.54 17.04 7.92
C ARG A 289 -13.83 17.73 7.43
N LEU A 290 -14.31 17.37 6.24
CA LEU A 290 -15.55 17.93 5.68
C LEU A 290 -16.79 17.57 6.52
N LYS A 291 -16.84 16.38 7.12
CA LYS A 291 -17.91 16.00 8.05
C LYS A 291 -17.92 16.89 9.30
N ARG A 292 -16.75 17.15 9.89
CA ARG A 292 -16.62 18.10 11.03
C ARG A 292 -17.08 19.52 10.68
N GLU A 293 -16.89 19.92 9.43
CA GLU A 293 -17.36 21.20 8.88
C GLU A 293 -18.88 21.22 8.57
N GLY A 294 -19.58 20.10 8.82
CA GLY A 294 -21.02 19.99 8.59
C GLY A 294 -21.42 19.85 7.12
N LYS A 295 -20.48 19.46 6.24
CA LYS A 295 -20.72 19.32 4.80
C LYS A 295 -21.53 18.07 4.44
N PHE A 296 -21.65 17.10 5.36
CA PHE A 296 -22.34 15.84 5.10
C PHE A 296 -23.43 15.55 6.10
N ARG A 297 -24.53 15.00 5.58
CA ARG A 297 -25.57 14.31 6.34
C ARG A 297 -25.79 12.96 5.71
N PHE A 298 -25.78 11.90 6.51
CA PHE A 298 -25.99 10.54 6.05
C PHE A 298 -27.27 9.95 6.62
N SER A 299 -28.00 9.17 5.81
CA SER A 299 -29.11 8.34 6.28
C SER A 299 -28.54 7.14 7.05
N PRO A 300 -29.20 6.71 8.15
CA PRO A 300 -28.75 5.56 8.92
C PRO A 300 -28.65 4.28 8.07
N MET A 301 -27.59 3.51 8.29
CA MET A 301 -27.39 2.18 7.71
C MET A 301 -27.59 1.13 8.79
N ALA A 302 -28.56 0.22 8.58
CA ALA A 302 -28.91 -0.83 9.54
C ALA A 302 -28.12 -2.13 9.36
N GLU A 303 -27.41 -2.29 8.23
CA GLU A 303 -26.57 -3.47 7.99
C GLU A 303 -25.44 -3.53 9.02
N SER A 304 -25.21 -4.73 9.59
CA SER A 304 -24.10 -4.92 10.52
C SER A 304 -22.77 -4.91 9.78
N ILE A 305 -21.87 -4.05 10.20
CA ILE A 305 -20.56 -3.90 9.57
C ILE A 305 -19.41 -4.00 10.57
N THR A 306 -18.27 -4.39 10.06
CA THR A 306 -16.98 -4.27 10.75
C THR A 306 -15.98 -3.55 9.84
N PHE A 307 -14.90 -2.98 10.39
CA PHE A 307 -13.95 -2.20 9.61
C PHE A 307 -12.57 -2.84 9.62
N HIS A 308 -12.02 -3.06 8.42
CA HIS A 308 -10.63 -3.44 8.25
C HIS A 308 -9.75 -2.19 8.18
N ASP A 309 -8.89 -1.99 9.16
CA ASP A 309 -7.87 -0.92 9.16
C ASP A 309 -6.75 -1.26 8.16
N PRO A 310 -6.64 -0.53 7.03
CA PRO A 310 -5.53 -0.75 6.11
C PRO A 310 -4.21 -0.33 6.76
N CYS A 311 -3.27 -1.26 6.84
CA CYS A 311 -2.06 -1.11 7.64
C CYS A 311 -1.18 0.10 7.27
N GLN A 312 -1.21 0.53 6.03
CA GLN A 312 -0.43 1.70 5.57
C GLN A 312 -1.13 3.03 5.85
N ILE A 313 -2.45 3.01 6.04
CA ILE A 313 -3.24 4.19 6.41
C ILE A 313 -3.27 4.33 7.93
N ALA A 314 -3.67 3.29 8.64
CA ALA A 314 -3.76 3.29 10.10
C ALA A 314 -2.37 3.25 10.76
N ARG A 315 -1.72 2.10 10.79
CA ARG A 315 -0.48 1.88 11.56
C ARG A 315 0.68 2.72 11.09
N ARG A 316 0.96 2.75 9.78
CA ARG A 316 2.09 3.49 9.23
C ARG A 316 1.73 4.93 8.86
N GLY A 317 0.48 5.19 8.58
CA GLY A 317 -0.01 6.53 8.20
C GLY A 317 -0.45 7.38 9.39
N GLY A 318 -0.88 6.76 10.48
CA GLY A 318 -1.40 7.44 11.67
C GLY A 318 -2.89 7.82 11.60
N ALA A 319 -3.58 7.54 10.48
CA ALA A 319 -4.99 7.87 10.27
C ALA A 319 -5.89 6.70 10.72
N THR A 320 -6.02 6.51 12.03
CA THR A 320 -6.82 5.42 12.62
C THR A 320 -8.25 5.80 12.96
N ASN A 321 -8.49 7.08 13.30
CA ASN A 321 -9.77 7.53 13.84
C ASN A 321 -10.75 8.01 12.77
N ASP A 322 -10.24 8.53 11.64
CA ASP A 322 -11.06 9.20 10.64
C ASP A 322 -12.14 8.28 10.03
N ALA A 323 -11.83 7.00 9.78
CA ALA A 323 -12.82 6.06 9.28
C ALA A 323 -13.95 5.81 10.31
N ARG A 324 -13.61 5.72 11.60
CA ARG A 324 -14.60 5.53 12.67
C ARG A 324 -15.44 6.78 12.85
N GLU A 325 -14.85 7.96 12.76
CA GLU A 325 -15.56 9.22 12.77
C GLU A 325 -16.56 9.32 11.60
N LEU A 326 -16.17 8.87 10.42
CA LEU A 326 -17.07 8.82 9.26
C LEU A 326 -18.23 7.84 9.47
N LEU A 327 -17.99 6.71 10.13
CA LEU A 327 -19.00 5.71 10.43
C LEU A 327 -19.94 6.12 11.59
N ASP A 328 -19.48 6.99 12.48
CA ASP A 328 -20.27 7.45 13.63
C ASP A 328 -21.53 8.22 13.20
N GLY A 329 -22.67 7.88 13.83
CA GLY A 329 -23.97 8.44 13.52
C GLY A 329 -24.60 7.97 12.19
N PHE A 330 -23.89 7.15 11.43
CA PHE A 330 -24.28 6.57 10.14
C PHE A 330 -24.45 5.05 10.21
N ALA A 331 -23.42 4.32 10.68
CA ALA A 331 -23.48 2.88 10.85
C ALA A 331 -24.08 2.53 12.22
N THR A 332 -25.34 2.12 12.24
CA THR A 332 -26.07 1.87 13.51
C THR A 332 -25.70 0.55 14.17
N ASP A 333 -25.15 -0.40 13.43
CA ASP A 333 -24.63 -1.70 13.92
C ASP A 333 -23.16 -1.88 13.50
N PHE A 334 -22.28 -1.05 14.08
CA PHE A 334 -20.83 -1.16 13.89
C PHE A 334 -20.23 -2.08 14.95
N ARG A 335 -19.51 -3.12 14.53
CA ARG A 335 -18.88 -4.13 15.38
C ARG A 335 -17.37 -4.14 15.16
N GLU A 336 -16.60 -3.70 16.13
CA GLU A 336 -15.15 -3.58 16.02
C GLU A 336 -14.47 -4.95 15.95
N MET A 337 -13.47 -5.11 15.06
CA MET A 337 -12.60 -6.29 15.05
C MET A 337 -11.63 -6.29 16.22
N THR A 338 -11.19 -7.47 16.63
CA THR A 338 -10.11 -7.62 17.62
C THR A 338 -8.99 -8.49 17.02
N PRO A 339 -7.73 -7.96 16.99
CA PRO A 339 -7.34 -6.56 17.22
C PRO A 339 -7.73 -5.60 16.08
N ALA A 340 -7.83 -4.31 16.37
CA ALA A 340 -8.19 -3.24 15.44
C ALA A 340 -7.15 -2.11 15.42
N GLY A 341 -7.37 -1.10 14.58
CA GLY A 341 -6.52 0.09 14.50
C GLY A 341 -5.07 -0.24 14.19
N ASN A 342 -4.16 0.29 14.98
CA ASN A 342 -2.71 0.06 14.82
C ASN A 342 -2.31 -1.41 14.97
N ASP A 343 -3.02 -2.19 15.76
CA ASP A 343 -2.73 -3.61 16.01
C ASP A 343 -3.44 -4.56 15.03
N GLY A 344 -4.28 -4.03 14.14
CA GLY A 344 -5.05 -4.79 13.18
C GLY A 344 -4.18 -5.70 12.29
N TRP A 345 -4.70 -6.88 11.93
CA TRP A 345 -4.06 -7.78 10.98
C TRP A 345 -4.11 -7.21 9.55
N CYS A 346 -3.02 -7.37 8.80
CA CYS A 346 -2.94 -6.97 7.40
C CYS A 346 -3.81 -7.88 6.50
N CYS A 347 -4.29 -7.34 5.37
CA CYS A 347 -5.03 -8.11 4.35
C CYS A 347 -4.20 -9.18 3.63
N GLY A 348 -2.86 -9.06 3.66
CA GLY A 348 -1.95 -9.99 2.98
C GLY A 348 -1.48 -9.55 1.60
N GLY A 349 -2.05 -8.51 1.00
CA GLY A 349 -1.73 -8.09 -0.39
C GLY A 349 -0.81 -6.88 -0.54
N GLY A 350 -0.49 -6.19 0.57
CA GLY A 350 0.37 -5.02 0.53
C GLY A 350 1.81 -5.30 0.07
N GLY A 351 2.62 -4.27 -0.04
CA GLY A 351 4.04 -4.41 -0.39
C GLY A 351 4.31 -4.98 -1.79
N GLY A 352 3.34 -4.93 -2.69
CA GLY A 352 3.43 -5.53 -4.02
C GLY A 352 3.07 -7.02 -4.07
N VAL A 353 2.81 -7.69 -2.94
CA VAL A 353 2.47 -9.13 -2.90
C VAL A 353 1.25 -9.46 -3.75
N GLN A 354 0.27 -8.53 -3.83
CA GLN A 354 -0.93 -8.71 -4.67
C GLN A 354 -0.59 -8.88 -6.16
N ALA A 355 0.43 -8.21 -6.66
CA ALA A 355 0.86 -8.29 -8.05
C ALA A 355 1.71 -9.53 -8.35
N ILE A 356 2.09 -10.33 -7.34
CA ILE A 356 2.96 -11.49 -7.52
C ILE A 356 2.10 -12.75 -7.58
N GLY A 357 1.94 -13.31 -8.79
CA GLY A 357 1.08 -14.47 -9.02
C GLY A 357 1.48 -15.70 -8.18
N ARG A 358 2.78 -16.02 -8.09
CA ARG A 358 3.28 -17.16 -7.30
C ARG A 358 3.01 -17.03 -5.78
N ALA A 359 2.78 -15.80 -5.27
CA ALA A 359 2.47 -15.56 -3.86
C ALA A 359 0.99 -15.81 -3.49
N ALA A 360 0.12 -16.04 -4.48
CA ALA A 360 -1.33 -16.19 -4.25
C ALA A 360 -1.69 -17.30 -3.24
N PRO A 361 -1.09 -18.51 -3.27
CA PRO A 361 -1.44 -19.54 -2.30
C PRO A 361 -1.16 -19.13 -0.84
N LEU A 362 -0.04 -18.44 -0.59
CA LEU A 362 0.30 -17.95 0.74
C LEU A 362 -0.60 -16.78 1.15
N ARG A 363 -0.92 -15.89 0.21
CA ARG A 363 -1.85 -14.77 0.40
C ARG A 363 -3.25 -15.25 0.81
N HIS A 364 -3.76 -16.28 0.15
CA HIS A 364 -5.06 -16.88 0.51
C HIS A 364 -5.04 -17.49 1.92
N LYS A 365 -3.95 -18.16 2.33
CA LYS A 365 -3.82 -18.66 3.72
C LYS A 365 -3.85 -17.50 4.73
N VAL A 366 -3.17 -16.41 4.44
CA VAL A 366 -3.14 -15.21 5.30
C VAL A 366 -4.54 -14.61 5.49
N PHE A 367 -5.34 -14.57 4.43
CA PHE A 367 -6.68 -14.02 4.50
C PHE A 367 -7.60 -14.78 5.46
N ARG A 368 -7.33 -16.06 5.75
CA ARG A 368 -8.09 -16.84 6.75
C ARG A 368 -8.13 -16.14 8.10
N ILE A 369 -7.01 -15.53 8.53
CA ILE A 369 -6.95 -14.74 9.77
C ILE A 369 -8.00 -13.62 9.76
N LYS A 370 -8.18 -12.98 8.62
CA LYS A 370 -9.14 -11.89 8.47
C LYS A 370 -10.58 -12.40 8.43
N MET A 371 -10.82 -13.52 7.76
CA MET A 371 -12.13 -14.19 7.79
C MET A 371 -12.55 -14.53 9.21
N ASP A 372 -11.66 -15.17 9.98
CA ASP A 372 -11.91 -15.53 11.38
C ASP A 372 -12.25 -14.30 12.24
N GLN A 373 -11.57 -13.15 12.01
CA GLN A 373 -11.90 -11.90 12.71
C GLN A 373 -13.31 -11.39 12.37
N VAL A 374 -13.70 -11.41 11.10
CA VAL A 374 -15.04 -10.97 10.68
C VAL A 374 -16.11 -11.90 11.26
N GLU A 375 -15.90 -13.21 11.18
CA GLU A 375 -16.80 -14.21 11.74
C GLU A 375 -16.99 -14.02 13.24
N GLN A 376 -15.92 -13.69 13.98
CA GLN A 376 -15.99 -13.40 15.42
C GLN A 376 -16.82 -12.17 15.75
N THR A 377 -16.87 -11.15 14.87
CA THR A 377 -17.73 -9.98 15.07
C THR A 377 -19.19 -10.28 14.80
N GLY A 378 -19.47 -11.30 14.01
CA GLY A 378 -20.81 -11.61 13.47
C GLY A 378 -21.36 -10.51 12.55
N ALA A 379 -20.51 -9.61 12.02
CA ALA A 379 -20.91 -8.60 11.07
C ALA A 379 -21.17 -9.22 9.69
N ALA A 380 -22.17 -8.72 8.97
CA ALA A 380 -22.49 -9.17 7.63
C ALA A 380 -21.47 -8.71 6.59
N THR A 381 -20.95 -7.50 6.75
CA THR A 381 -20.04 -6.87 5.77
C THR A 381 -18.80 -6.29 6.43
N MET A 382 -17.63 -6.64 5.85
CA MET A 382 -16.36 -5.99 6.16
C MET A 382 -16.14 -4.80 5.24
N VAL A 383 -15.92 -3.63 5.83
CA VAL A 383 -15.65 -2.37 5.14
C VAL A 383 -14.15 -2.09 5.15
N SER A 384 -13.63 -1.55 4.05
CA SER A 384 -12.23 -1.09 3.97
C SER A 384 -12.11 0.21 3.19
N SER A 385 -11.14 1.02 3.52
CA SER A 385 -10.75 2.23 2.79
C SER A 385 -9.47 2.03 1.95
N CYS A 386 -9.28 0.82 1.40
CA CYS A 386 -8.11 0.52 0.56
C CYS A 386 -8.49 -0.44 -0.58
N SER A 387 -8.45 0.03 -1.81
CA SER A 387 -8.78 -0.74 -3.03
C SER A 387 -7.89 -1.97 -3.21
N ASN A 388 -6.60 -1.87 -2.91
CA ASN A 388 -5.70 -3.03 -2.95
C ASN A 388 -6.03 -4.06 -1.85
N CYS A 389 -6.49 -3.62 -0.67
CA CYS A 389 -6.98 -4.55 0.35
C CYS A 389 -8.25 -5.26 -0.14
N ARG A 390 -9.21 -4.52 -0.70
CA ARG A 390 -10.43 -5.10 -1.27
C ARG A 390 -10.10 -6.12 -2.36
N LEU A 391 -9.23 -5.78 -3.31
CA LEU A 391 -8.81 -6.69 -4.37
C LEU A 391 -8.24 -8.01 -3.81
N THR A 392 -7.35 -7.91 -2.82
CA THR A 392 -6.77 -9.08 -2.15
C THR A 392 -7.83 -9.93 -1.45
N MET A 393 -8.79 -9.28 -0.79
CA MET A 393 -9.87 -9.94 -0.06
C MET A 393 -10.89 -10.55 -1.01
N ASP A 394 -11.26 -9.88 -2.13
CA ASP A 394 -12.15 -10.41 -3.16
C ASP A 394 -11.62 -11.70 -3.79
N GLU A 395 -10.33 -11.71 -4.15
CA GLU A 395 -9.70 -12.92 -4.71
C GLU A 395 -9.66 -14.06 -3.68
N SER A 396 -9.33 -13.75 -2.44
CA SER A 396 -9.25 -14.75 -1.38
C SER A 396 -10.64 -15.22 -0.95
N LYS A 397 -11.64 -14.34 -0.95
CA LYS A 397 -13.05 -14.67 -0.77
C LYS A 397 -13.51 -15.70 -1.80
N ALA A 398 -13.19 -15.46 -3.07
CA ALA A 398 -13.53 -16.38 -4.16
C ALA A 398 -12.82 -17.74 -3.97
N HIS A 399 -11.54 -17.74 -3.59
CA HIS A 399 -10.75 -18.95 -3.33
C HIS A 399 -11.37 -19.81 -2.22
N TRP A 400 -11.75 -19.19 -1.10
CA TRP A 400 -12.31 -19.87 0.06
C TRP A 400 -13.85 -20.10 -0.03
N LYS A 401 -14.50 -19.58 -1.07
CA LYS A 401 -15.97 -19.55 -1.21
C LYS A 401 -16.64 -18.95 0.04
N TRP A 402 -16.01 -17.93 0.59
CA TRP A 402 -16.53 -17.23 1.76
C TRP A 402 -17.66 -16.27 1.32
N ASP A 403 -18.78 -16.27 2.05
CA ASP A 403 -19.99 -15.50 1.73
C ASP A 403 -20.08 -14.12 2.40
N GLY A 404 -19.14 -13.79 3.31
CA GLY A 404 -19.09 -12.48 3.97
C GLY A 404 -19.05 -11.30 2.98
N GLY A 405 -19.75 -10.22 3.29
CA GLY A 405 -19.78 -9.00 2.49
C GLY A 405 -18.45 -8.25 2.50
N LEU A 406 -18.12 -7.59 1.39
CA LEU A 406 -16.98 -6.67 1.26
C LEU A 406 -17.47 -5.35 0.66
N ALA A 407 -17.09 -4.22 1.25
CA ALA A 407 -17.48 -2.90 0.76
C ALA A 407 -16.35 -1.86 0.90
N SER A 408 -16.41 -0.82 0.06
CA SER A 408 -15.61 0.39 0.22
C SER A 408 -16.29 1.36 1.19
N LEU A 409 -15.50 2.06 1.98
CA LEU A 409 -16.04 3.10 2.86
C LEU A 409 -16.64 4.25 2.05
N VAL A 410 -15.96 4.72 1.00
CA VAL A 410 -16.48 5.84 0.19
C VAL A 410 -17.77 5.47 -0.56
N ASP A 411 -17.91 4.20 -1.00
CA ASP A 411 -19.12 3.73 -1.66
C ASP A 411 -20.32 3.72 -0.72
N LEU A 412 -20.11 3.30 0.54
CA LEU A 412 -21.15 3.32 1.56
C LEU A 412 -21.57 4.76 1.90
N LEU A 413 -20.59 5.66 2.09
CA LEU A 413 -20.89 7.06 2.37
C LEU A 413 -21.66 7.71 1.22
N ALA A 414 -21.27 7.48 -0.03
CA ALA A 414 -21.95 8.06 -1.19
C ALA A 414 -23.38 7.52 -1.38
N ARG A 415 -23.62 6.23 -1.07
CA ARG A 415 -24.96 5.63 -1.11
C ARG A 415 -25.92 6.18 -0.08
N HIS A 416 -25.42 6.53 1.08
CA HIS A 416 -26.22 7.01 2.21
C HIS A 416 -26.19 8.54 2.34
N LEU A 417 -25.53 9.24 1.43
CA LEU A 417 -25.50 10.70 1.42
C LEU A 417 -26.92 11.26 1.23
N ILE A 418 -27.35 12.13 2.13
CA ILE A 418 -28.61 12.87 1.99
C ILE A 418 -28.32 14.09 1.12
N GLU A 419 -28.83 14.05 -0.10
CA GLU A 419 -28.79 15.19 -0.99
C GLU A 419 -29.91 16.15 -0.60
N ASP A 420 -29.56 17.40 -0.30
CA ASP A 420 -30.57 18.44 -0.16
C ASP A 420 -31.22 18.63 -1.52
N LYS A 421 -32.52 18.40 -1.63
CA LYS A 421 -33.23 18.74 -2.86
C LYS A 421 -32.96 20.21 -3.13
N ALA A 422 -32.40 20.52 -4.30
CA ALA A 422 -32.27 21.89 -4.77
C ALA A 422 -33.64 22.59 -4.57
N ALA A 423 -33.62 23.63 -3.75
CA ALA A 423 -34.83 24.42 -3.47
C ALA A 423 -35.23 25.25 -4.70
#